data_1f876e36e652b74ef3d71a5d923755a2
#
_entry.id   1f876e36e652b74ef3d71a5d923755a2
#
_cell.length_a   1.000
_cell.length_b   1.000
_cell.length_c   1.000
_cell.angle_alpha   90.00
_cell.angle_beta   90.00
_cell.angle_gamma   90.00
#
_symmetry.space_group_name_H-M   'P 1'
#
loop_
_entity.id
_entity.type
_entity.pdbx_description
1 polymer ?
#
loop_
_entity_poly.entity_id
_entity_poly.type
_entity_poly.pdbx_seq_one_letter_code
_entity_poly.pdbx_strand_id
1 'polypeptide(L)'
;MTKLLTDNNDNAEIPEGTEYFLPAGSSYRLSPFAIKKGFRLVGSTEGIKPIVTMESSWNVVAGSYISGIEFVNVEFRQEILNSYFFNSGNAYTLENISFVNCDFYGFGRGFWRHQGANNKHLMNFEMEGCKFEQCGWQTGAYGTFHLGSTDKEGNSYDHLERVIFRNCTFSRDNNSTDGWGWGNIFYAPNLDKPIHLEYKNVTFYSFCRNQRMINIQSAVGSELVLEGVVLASPCGEIYSIGANTTTSFSNNYTTKDYALGGSKINATDLDMTAAELFVDPEKGDLTIKDSNSPIVTNRSGDTRWIP
;
A
#
# COMPACT_ATOMS: atom_id res chain seq x y z
N MET A 1 2.89 23.63 -3.10
CA MET A 1 2.45 22.60 -2.14
C MET A 1 3.21 22.70 -0.82
N THR A 2 4.53 22.60 -0.80
CA THR A 2 5.33 22.57 0.44
C THR A 2 5.01 23.74 1.39
N LYS A 3 4.98 25.00 0.88
CA LYS A 3 4.63 26.15 1.72
C LYS A 3 3.25 26.03 2.38
N LEU A 4 2.25 25.58 1.63
CA LEU A 4 0.89 25.39 2.14
C LEU A 4 0.84 24.38 3.30
N LEU A 5 1.54 23.25 3.18
CA LEU A 5 1.59 22.24 4.24
C LEU A 5 2.49 22.66 5.41
N THR A 6 3.53 23.47 5.17
CA THR A 6 4.31 24.09 6.24
C THR A 6 3.45 25.10 7.04
N ASP A 7 2.71 25.93 6.35
CA ASP A 7 1.76 26.85 7.00
C ASP A 7 0.70 26.05 7.81
N ASN A 8 0.21 24.92 7.29
CA ASN A 8 -0.68 24.03 8.06
C ASN A 8 -0.05 23.56 9.38
N ASN A 9 1.22 23.15 9.35
CA ASN A 9 1.92 22.70 10.54
C ASN A 9 2.13 23.81 11.59
N ASP A 10 2.49 25.01 11.14
CA ASP A 10 3.09 26.05 12.00
C ASP A 10 2.08 27.13 12.41
N ASN A 11 1.02 27.33 11.62
CA ASN A 11 -0.01 28.32 11.94
C ASN A 11 -1.08 27.72 12.86
N ALA A 12 -1.16 28.21 14.10
CA ALA A 12 -2.14 27.77 15.08
C ALA A 12 -3.60 28.13 14.70
N GLU A 13 -3.79 29.12 13.84
CA GLU A 13 -5.13 29.55 13.38
C GLU A 13 -5.70 28.59 12.32
N ILE A 14 -4.84 27.80 11.66
CA ILE A 14 -5.31 26.78 10.73
C ILE A 14 -5.77 25.56 11.56
N PRO A 15 -7.04 25.16 11.51
CA PRO A 15 -7.52 23.99 12.26
C PRO A 15 -6.85 22.69 11.79
N GLU A 16 -6.71 21.73 12.70
CA GLU A 16 -6.37 20.36 12.31
C GLU A 16 -7.48 19.78 11.42
N GLY A 17 -7.09 19.00 10.42
CA GLY A 17 -8.03 18.46 9.44
C GLY A 17 -8.47 19.45 8.35
N THR A 18 -7.81 20.60 8.24
CA THR A 18 -8.09 21.55 7.16
C THR A 18 -7.99 20.90 5.80
N GLU A 19 -9.00 21.14 4.96
CA GLU A 19 -9.06 20.61 3.60
C GLU A 19 -8.38 21.57 2.61
N TYR A 20 -7.55 20.98 1.75
CA TYR A 20 -6.89 21.67 0.64
C TYR A 20 -7.34 21.04 -0.67
N PHE A 21 -8.07 21.81 -1.46
CA PHE A 21 -8.57 21.37 -2.76
C PHE A 21 -7.55 21.55 -3.87
N LEU A 22 -7.39 20.50 -4.70
CA LEU A 22 -6.52 20.50 -5.87
C LEU A 22 -7.37 20.43 -7.14
N PRO A 23 -7.33 21.46 -8.00
CA PRO A 23 -8.06 21.48 -9.26
C PRO A 23 -7.65 20.34 -10.20
N ALA A 24 -8.57 19.94 -11.06
CA ALA A 24 -8.33 18.91 -12.09
C ALA A 24 -7.13 19.29 -12.98
N GLY A 25 -6.29 18.30 -13.30
CA GLY A 25 -5.13 18.44 -14.17
C GLY A 25 -4.01 19.34 -13.62
N SER A 26 -4.14 19.86 -12.40
CA SER A 26 -3.07 20.65 -11.78
C SER A 26 -1.88 19.77 -11.39
N SER A 27 -0.69 20.39 -11.37
CA SER A 27 0.55 19.70 -10.99
C SER A 27 1.28 20.48 -9.91
N TYR A 28 1.74 19.75 -8.91
CA TYR A 28 2.43 20.29 -7.74
C TYR A 28 3.73 19.56 -7.51
N ARG A 29 4.73 20.27 -7.00
CA ARG A 29 5.95 19.68 -6.45
C ARG A 29 5.93 19.79 -4.94
N LEU A 30 6.42 18.75 -4.29
CA LEU A 30 6.49 18.65 -2.86
C LEU A 30 7.91 18.30 -2.42
N SER A 31 8.57 19.27 -1.85
CA SER A 31 9.91 19.11 -1.25
C SER A 31 9.83 18.27 0.03
N PRO A 32 10.98 17.83 0.56
CA PRO A 32 11.01 17.09 1.82
C PRO A 32 10.17 17.76 2.90
N PHE A 33 9.30 17.00 3.54
CA PHE A 33 8.31 17.53 4.47
C PHE A 33 8.16 16.59 5.67
N ALA A 34 7.98 17.17 6.88
CA ALA A 34 7.63 16.44 8.07
C ALA A 34 6.26 16.91 8.58
N ILE A 35 5.33 15.97 8.69
CA ILE A 35 3.96 16.24 9.12
C ILE A 35 3.94 16.40 10.64
N LYS A 36 3.28 17.45 11.12
CA LYS A 36 3.08 17.73 12.54
C LYS A 36 1.59 17.76 12.91
N LYS A 37 0.75 18.13 11.96
CA LYS A 37 -0.68 18.36 12.14
C LYS A 37 -1.48 17.78 10.99
N GLY A 38 -2.64 17.22 11.28
CA GLY A 38 -3.53 16.60 10.32
C GLY A 38 -4.06 17.56 9.25
N PHE A 39 -4.37 17.01 8.09
CA PHE A 39 -4.96 17.74 6.95
C PHE A 39 -5.65 16.77 5.99
N ARG A 40 -6.46 17.32 5.10
CA ARG A 40 -7.06 16.63 3.97
C ARG A 40 -6.57 17.23 2.66
N LEU A 41 -6.12 16.40 1.73
CA LEU A 41 -5.73 16.82 0.39
C LEU A 41 -6.69 16.20 -0.61
N VAL A 42 -7.54 17.01 -1.21
CA VAL A 42 -8.67 16.53 -2.02
C VAL A 42 -8.53 17.02 -3.45
N GLY A 43 -8.32 16.08 -4.37
CA GLY A 43 -8.31 16.34 -5.80
C GLY A 43 -9.73 16.39 -6.38
N SER A 44 -9.90 17.17 -7.46
CA SER A 44 -11.15 17.20 -8.21
C SER A 44 -11.56 15.80 -8.65
N THR A 45 -12.84 15.48 -8.52
CA THR A 45 -13.43 14.23 -9.03
C THR A 45 -13.78 14.30 -10.52
N GLU A 46 -13.71 15.48 -11.12
CA GLU A 46 -13.98 15.71 -12.54
C GLU A 46 -12.66 15.88 -13.30
N GLY A 47 -12.54 15.20 -14.43
CA GLY A 47 -11.39 15.32 -15.31
C GLY A 47 -10.15 14.52 -14.83
N ILE A 48 -8.97 15.02 -15.17
CA ILE A 48 -7.69 14.36 -14.86
C ILE A 48 -7.32 14.63 -13.40
N LYS A 49 -6.94 13.58 -12.67
CA LYS A 49 -6.44 13.70 -11.29
C LYS A 49 -5.31 14.73 -11.20
N PRO A 50 -5.29 15.58 -10.15
CA PRO A 50 -4.13 16.41 -9.88
C PRO A 50 -2.92 15.54 -9.56
N ILE A 51 -1.74 15.99 -9.98
CA ILE A 51 -0.47 15.28 -9.79
C ILE A 51 0.35 15.98 -8.72
N VAL A 52 0.80 15.22 -7.74
CA VAL A 52 1.76 15.66 -6.72
C VAL A 52 3.06 14.89 -6.92
N THR A 53 4.09 15.58 -7.43
CA THR A 53 5.43 15.01 -7.60
C THR A 53 6.23 15.22 -6.33
N MET A 54 6.68 14.14 -5.72
CA MET A 54 7.46 14.13 -4.50
C MET A 54 8.95 14.16 -4.81
N GLU A 55 9.66 15.15 -4.27
CA GLU A 55 11.12 15.29 -4.40
C GLU A 55 11.88 14.39 -3.41
N SER A 56 11.22 13.96 -2.33
CA SER A 56 11.77 13.04 -1.33
C SER A 56 10.65 12.44 -0.50
N SER A 57 11.00 11.53 0.42
CA SER A 57 10.04 10.94 1.36
C SER A 57 9.51 11.96 2.36
N TRP A 58 8.28 11.77 2.79
CA TRP A 58 7.73 12.45 3.95
C TRP A 58 8.20 11.78 5.23
N ASN A 59 8.18 12.55 6.32
CA ASN A 59 8.42 12.08 7.68
C ASN A 59 7.31 12.61 8.59
N VAL A 60 7.34 12.22 9.85
CA VAL A 60 6.47 12.77 10.90
C VAL A 60 7.35 13.49 11.91
N VAL A 61 6.93 14.67 12.37
CA VAL A 61 7.66 15.42 13.40
C VAL A 61 7.67 14.63 14.71
N ALA A 62 8.81 14.61 15.39
CA ALA A 62 8.97 13.88 16.62
C ALA A 62 7.97 14.32 17.71
N GLY A 63 7.32 13.34 18.34
CA GLY A 63 6.34 13.58 19.40
C GLY A 63 4.96 14.06 18.91
N SER A 64 4.71 14.09 17.61
CA SER A 64 3.41 14.52 17.08
C SER A 64 2.32 13.52 17.45
N TYR A 65 1.16 14.06 17.79
CA TYR A 65 -0.12 13.37 17.83
C TYR A 65 -1.00 13.94 16.73
N ILE A 66 -1.39 13.12 15.75
CA ILE A 66 -2.11 13.53 14.55
C ILE A 66 -3.42 12.73 14.50
N SER A 67 -4.54 13.42 14.55
CA SER A 67 -5.87 12.80 14.56
C SER A 67 -6.27 12.23 13.17
N GLY A 68 -5.82 12.88 12.09
CA GLY A 68 -6.14 12.38 10.77
C GLY A 68 -5.39 13.03 9.63
N ILE A 69 -5.04 12.21 8.65
CA ILE A 69 -4.53 12.63 7.34
C ILE A 69 -5.36 11.92 6.28
N GLU A 70 -5.87 12.66 5.33
CA GLU A 70 -6.64 12.08 4.24
C GLU A 70 -6.17 12.59 2.89
N PHE A 71 -6.04 11.66 1.94
CA PHE A 71 -5.75 11.93 0.55
C PHE A 71 -6.87 11.38 -0.32
N VAL A 72 -7.48 12.20 -1.14
CA VAL A 72 -8.61 11.82 -1.99
C VAL A 72 -8.35 12.23 -3.42
N ASN A 73 -8.46 11.28 -4.35
CA ASN A 73 -8.40 11.51 -5.78
C ASN A 73 -7.15 12.27 -6.25
N VAL A 74 -5.98 11.86 -5.80
CA VAL A 74 -4.68 12.45 -6.13
C VAL A 74 -3.77 11.40 -6.75
N GLU A 75 -3.04 11.77 -7.79
CA GLU A 75 -1.94 10.96 -8.31
C GLU A 75 -0.62 11.43 -7.69
N PHE A 76 0.08 10.52 -7.05
CA PHE A 76 1.40 10.75 -6.48
C PHE A 76 2.47 10.13 -7.37
N ARG A 77 3.47 10.93 -7.72
CA ARG A 77 4.64 10.48 -8.46
C ARG A 77 5.90 10.71 -7.66
N GLN A 78 6.87 9.85 -7.81
CA GLN A 78 8.18 10.06 -7.23
C GLN A 78 9.18 10.54 -8.27
N GLU A 79 9.90 11.63 -7.96
CA GLU A 79 10.96 12.14 -8.82
C GLU A 79 12.28 11.40 -8.62
N ILE A 80 12.58 11.05 -7.35
CA ILE A 80 13.81 10.34 -7.00
C ILE A 80 13.49 8.87 -6.79
N LEU A 81 13.89 8.06 -7.73
CA LEU A 81 13.60 6.62 -7.81
C LEU A 81 14.00 5.78 -6.60
N ASN A 82 14.81 6.28 -5.70
CA ASN A 82 15.35 5.57 -4.55
C ASN A 82 14.82 6.11 -3.22
N SER A 83 13.53 6.43 -3.16
CA SER A 83 12.89 7.00 -1.98
C SER A 83 11.57 6.28 -1.65
N TYR A 84 10.97 6.63 -0.52
CA TYR A 84 9.69 6.14 -0.03
C TYR A 84 8.63 7.24 -0.13
N PHE A 85 7.37 6.89 -0.04
CA PHE A 85 6.32 7.87 0.22
C PHE A 85 6.47 8.41 1.65
N PHE A 86 6.43 7.53 2.66
CA PHE A 86 6.78 7.84 4.05
C PHE A 86 8.06 7.11 4.46
N ASN A 87 8.95 7.82 5.16
CA ASN A 87 10.15 7.24 5.78
C ASN A 87 10.30 7.79 7.20
N SER A 88 9.64 7.14 8.16
CA SER A 88 9.47 7.66 9.52
C SER A 88 10.47 7.05 10.48
N GLY A 89 11.36 7.89 11.01
CA GLY A 89 12.33 7.53 12.05
C GLY A 89 11.99 8.06 13.44
N ASN A 90 11.03 8.95 13.57
CA ASN A 90 10.65 9.63 14.80
C ASN A 90 9.55 8.89 15.55
N ALA A 91 9.41 9.17 16.86
CA ALA A 91 8.23 8.79 17.63
C ALA A 91 7.03 9.62 17.23
N TYR A 92 5.85 9.00 17.06
CA TYR A 92 4.59 9.69 16.81
C TYR A 92 3.38 8.79 17.12
N THR A 93 2.22 9.42 17.21
CA THR A 93 0.91 8.75 17.15
C THR A 93 0.11 9.32 15.98
N LEU A 94 -0.39 8.46 15.12
CA LEU A 94 -1.26 8.79 14.01
C LEU A 94 -2.53 7.96 14.14
N GLU A 95 -3.66 8.60 14.47
CA GLU A 95 -4.92 7.88 14.67
C GLU A 95 -5.48 7.36 13.36
N ASN A 96 -5.59 8.24 12.36
CA ASN A 96 -6.19 7.87 11.09
C ASN A 96 -5.35 8.38 9.91
N ILE A 97 -5.08 7.50 8.97
CA ILE A 97 -4.61 7.89 7.65
C ILE A 97 -5.37 7.12 6.59
N SER A 98 -5.90 7.84 5.61
CA SER A 98 -6.64 7.24 4.51
C SER A 98 -6.21 7.76 3.15
N PHE A 99 -6.30 6.86 2.18
CA PHE A 99 -6.10 7.14 0.77
C PHE A 99 -7.31 6.64 0.00
N VAL A 100 -8.04 7.53 -0.63
CA VAL A 100 -9.24 7.19 -1.39
C VAL A 100 -9.04 7.55 -2.85
N ASN A 101 -9.18 6.57 -3.73
CA ASN A 101 -9.03 6.75 -5.18
C ASN A 101 -7.69 7.44 -5.55
N CYS A 102 -6.59 7.09 -4.89
CA CYS A 102 -5.27 7.63 -5.17
C CYS A 102 -4.45 6.68 -6.05
N ASP A 103 -3.64 7.27 -6.93
CA ASP A 103 -2.70 6.52 -7.76
C ASP A 103 -1.25 6.81 -7.31
N PHE A 104 -0.42 5.78 -7.30
CA PHE A 104 0.99 5.87 -6.90
C PHE A 104 1.86 5.34 -8.03
N TYR A 105 2.76 6.20 -8.52
CA TYR A 105 3.59 5.89 -9.66
C TYR A 105 5.08 6.12 -9.34
N GLY A 106 5.91 5.12 -9.65
CA GLY A 106 7.36 5.25 -9.62
C GLY A 106 8.00 5.21 -8.23
N PHE A 107 7.30 4.74 -7.19
CA PHE A 107 7.87 4.56 -5.85
C PHE A 107 8.78 3.33 -5.83
N GLY A 108 10.05 3.51 -6.17
CA GLY A 108 10.97 2.41 -6.42
C GLY A 108 11.40 1.65 -5.15
N ARG A 109 11.52 2.31 -4.00
CA ARG A 109 12.06 1.69 -2.79
C ARG A 109 11.00 1.14 -1.84
N GLY A 110 9.88 1.79 -1.73
CA GLY A 110 8.77 1.37 -0.89
C GLY A 110 7.73 2.47 -0.70
N PHE A 111 6.61 2.14 -0.13
CA PHE A 111 5.57 3.12 0.19
C PHE A 111 5.79 3.68 1.60
N TRP A 112 5.75 2.83 2.62
CA TRP A 112 5.92 3.25 4.01
C TRP A 112 7.02 2.47 4.70
N ARG A 113 8.00 3.19 5.25
CA ARG A 113 9.04 2.59 6.07
C ARG A 113 9.05 3.20 7.46
N HIS A 114 9.05 2.32 8.47
CA HIS A 114 9.48 2.66 9.83
C HIS A 114 10.95 2.31 10.01
N GLN A 115 11.68 3.15 10.72
CA GLN A 115 13.08 2.91 11.06
C GLN A 115 13.45 3.48 12.43
N GLY A 116 14.50 2.96 13.03
CA GLY A 116 15.02 3.42 14.32
C GLY A 116 14.18 2.97 15.51
N ALA A 117 14.75 3.16 16.69
CA ALA A 117 14.22 2.72 17.98
C ALA A 117 13.34 3.82 18.64
N ASN A 118 12.31 4.25 17.96
CA ASN A 118 11.35 5.25 18.44
C ASN A 118 9.93 4.75 18.30
N ASN A 119 9.11 4.92 19.32
CA ASN A 119 7.71 4.45 19.34
C ASN A 119 6.89 5.11 18.23
N LYS A 120 6.30 4.30 17.37
CA LYS A 120 5.39 4.71 16.32
C LYS A 120 4.08 3.99 16.49
N HIS A 121 3.03 4.75 16.71
CA HIS A 121 1.68 4.23 16.88
C HIS A 121 0.82 4.65 15.69
N LEU A 122 0.41 3.68 14.88
CA LEU A 122 -0.52 3.85 13.78
C LEU A 122 -1.79 3.06 14.10
N MET A 123 -2.87 3.77 14.38
CA MET A 123 -4.12 3.14 14.83
C MET A 123 -4.93 2.62 13.64
N ASN A 124 -5.23 3.49 12.66
CA ASN A 124 -5.99 3.12 11.48
C ASN A 124 -5.28 3.57 10.21
N PHE A 125 -4.99 2.62 9.34
CA PHE A 125 -4.52 2.85 7.98
C PHE A 125 -5.53 2.24 7.00
N GLU A 126 -6.00 3.03 6.05
CA GLU A 126 -6.96 2.56 5.05
C GLU A 126 -6.62 3.05 3.64
N MET A 127 -6.69 2.12 2.68
CA MET A 127 -6.66 2.42 1.26
C MET A 127 -7.91 1.88 0.59
N GLU A 128 -8.62 2.75 -0.14
CA GLU A 128 -9.81 2.40 -0.90
C GLU A 128 -9.67 2.89 -2.35
N GLY A 129 -9.84 1.98 -3.31
CA GLY A 129 -9.80 2.32 -4.73
C GLY A 129 -8.43 2.80 -5.22
N CYS A 130 -7.34 2.43 -4.57
CA CYS A 130 -6.00 2.92 -4.89
C CYS A 130 -5.27 2.02 -5.91
N LYS A 131 -4.35 2.61 -6.68
CA LYS A 131 -3.54 1.90 -7.65
C LYS A 131 -2.06 2.17 -7.44
N PHE A 132 -1.27 1.10 -7.41
CA PHE A 132 0.20 1.16 -7.45
C PHE A 132 0.67 0.68 -8.82
N GLU A 133 1.51 1.47 -9.46
CA GLU A 133 2.03 1.19 -10.79
C GLU A 133 3.50 1.58 -10.90
N GLN A 134 4.31 0.74 -11.54
CA GLN A 134 5.76 0.94 -11.64
C GLN A 134 6.44 1.23 -10.30
N CYS A 135 6.00 0.54 -9.25
CA CYS A 135 6.53 0.67 -7.92
C CYS A 135 7.40 -0.53 -7.54
N GLY A 136 8.40 -0.33 -6.66
CA GLY A 136 9.18 -1.41 -6.09
C GLY A 136 10.22 -2.06 -7.01
N TRP A 137 10.78 -1.33 -7.96
CA TRP A 137 11.77 -1.82 -8.92
C TRP A 137 13.23 -1.65 -8.48
N GLN A 138 13.48 -1.02 -7.34
CA GLN A 138 14.82 -0.92 -6.77
C GLN A 138 15.26 -2.24 -6.13
N THR A 139 16.50 -2.62 -6.35
CA THR A 139 17.10 -3.79 -5.71
C THR A 139 17.18 -3.63 -4.20
N GLY A 140 16.64 -4.56 -3.46
CA GLY A 140 16.68 -4.61 -2.00
C GLY A 140 15.48 -5.35 -1.42
N ALA A 141 15.62 -5.90 -0.23
CA ALA A 141 14.59 -6.66 0.48
C ALA A 141 13.57 -5.74 1.20
N TYR A 142 13.19 -4.63 0.56
CA TYR A 142 12.23 -3.70 1.14
C TYR A 142 10.80 -4.11 0.76
N GLY A 143 9.89 -4.08 1.73
CA GLY A 143 8.47 -4.23 1.48
C GLY A 143 7.84 -2.94 0.98
N THR A 144 6.67 -3.05 0.34
CA THR A 144 5.80 -1.89 0.06
C THR A 144 5.53 -1.14 1.36
N PHE A 145 5.11 -1.88 2.37
CA PHE A 145 5.01 -1.45 3.76
C PHE A 145 6.09 -2.16 4.56
N HIS A 146 7.17 -1.48 4.88
CA HIS A 146 8.31 -2.01 5.64
C HIS A 146 8.26 -1.44 7.05
N LEU A 147 7.52 -2.13 7.92
CA LEU A 147 7.16 -1.72 9.26
C LEU A 147 7.74 -2.70 10.28
N GLY A 148 7.54 -2.46 11.57
CA GLY A 148 8.10 -3.31 12.63
C GLY A 148 9.58 -2.99 12.89
N SER A 149 9.90 -1.71 13.09
CA SER A 149 11.25 -1.27 13.44
C SER A 149 11.68 -1.77 14.82
N THR A 150 12.96 -2.12 14.95
CA THR A 150 13.55 -2.60 16.21
C THR A 150 14.77 -1.82 16.60
N ASP A 151 15.15 -1.93 17.87
CA ASP A 151 16.48 -1.57 18.33
C ASP A 151 17.52 -2.66 17.98
N LYS A 152 18.74 -2.50 18.50
CA LYS A 152 19.84 -3.46 18.29
C LYS A 152 19.63 -4.77 19.05
N GLU A 153 18.84 -4.74 20.10
CA GLU A 153 18.47 -5.87 20.94
C GLU A 153 17.27 -6.64 20.37
N GLY A 154 16.59 -6.10 19.34
CA GLY A 154 15.45 -6.71 18.67
C GLY A 154 14.08 -6.34 19.28
N ASN A 155 14.03 -5.39 20.23
CA ASN A 155 12.75 -4.94 20.78
C ASN A 155 11.96 -4.14 19.75
N SER A 156 10.68 -4.42 19.61
CA SER A 156 9.77 -3.69 18.70
C SER A 156 9.41 -2.31 19.25
N TYR A 157 9.33 -1.34 18.34
CA TYR A 157 8.92 0.04 18.64
C TYR A 157 7.69 0.48 17.85
N ASP A 158 7.08 -0.43 17.09
CA ASP A 158 5.92 -0.12 16.29
C ASP A 158 4.67 -0.75 16.90
N HIS A 159 3.59 0.02 16.94
CA HIS A 159 2.26 -0.45 17.24
C HIS A 159 1.34 -0.11 16.06
N LEU A 160 0.89 -1.14 15.38
CA LEU A 160 -0.03 -1.05 14.24
C LEU A 160 -1.31 -1.77 14.66
N GLU A 161 -2.45 -1.07 14.68
CA GLU A 161 -3.69 -1.70 15.15
C GLU A 161 -4.51 -2.24 13.98
N ARG A 162 -4.78 -1.43 12.97
CA ARG A 162 -5.64 -1.77 11.85
C ARG A 162 -5.10 -1.27 10.53
N VAL A 163 -4.93 -2.18 9.57
CA VAL A 163 -4.44 -1.88 8.22
C VAL A 163 -5.36 -2.55 7.20
N ILE A 164 -5.93 -1.75 6.31
CA ILE A 164 -6.97 -2.18 5.38
C ILE A 164 -6.68 -1.70 3.96
N PHE A 165 -6.84 -2.63 3.03
CA PHE A 165 -6.81 -2.38 1.59
C PHE A 165 -8.09 -2.88 0.96
N ARG A 166 -8.85 -1.99 0.29
CA ARG A 166 -10.09 -2.34 -0.40
C ARG A 166 -10.09 -1.82 -1.82
N ASN A 167 -10.57 -2.62 -2.75
CA ASN A 167 -10.67 -2.24 -4.16
C ASN A 167 -9.35 -1.65 -4.69
N CYS A 168 -8.22 -2.23 -4.33
CA CYS A 168 -6.90 -1.75 -4.69
C CYS A 168 -6.24 -2.63 -5.75
N THR A 169 -5.39 -2.02 -6.56
CA THR A 169 -4.55 -2.72 -7.53
C THR A 169 -3.08 -2.48 -7.22
N PHE A 170 -2.33 -3.56 -7.14
CA PHE A 170 -0.88 -3.56 -7.10
C PHE A 170 -0.38 -4.19 -8.39
N SER A 171 0.03 -3.36 -9.33
CA SER A 171 0.51 -3.81 -10.62
C SER A 171 1.90 -3.31 -10.91
N ARG A 172 2.61 -4.09 -11.70
CA ARG A 172 3.89 -3.74 -12.24
C ARG A 172 3.78 -3.61 -13.74
N ASP A 173 4.27 -2.50 -14.26
CA ASP A 173 4.55 -2.35 -15.67
C ASP A 173 5.86 -3.09 -16.01
N ASN A 174 5.80 -4.05 -16.93
CA ASN A 174 6.93 -4.84 -17.40
C ASN A 174 8.01 -4.02 -18.14
N ASN A 175 7.82 -2.71 -18.32
CA ASN A 175 8.83 -1.85 -18.95
C ASN A 175 10.11 -1.68 -18.12
N SER A 176 10.17 -2.16 -16.88
CA SER A 176 11.42 -2.20 -16.13
C SER A 176 12.18 -3.49 -16.49
N THR A 177 13.31 -3.35 -17.15
CA THR A 177 14.23 -4.43 -17.56
C THR A 177 14.73 -5.29 -16.38
N ASP A 178 14.62 -4.81 -15.16
CA ASP A 178 15.23 -5.44 -13.98
C ASP A 178 14.30 -6.42 -13.25
N GLY A 179 13.10 -6.58 -13.69
CA GLY A 179 12.25 -7.68 -13.25
C GLY A 179 11.82 -7.66 -11.76
N TRP A 180 11.87 -6.55 -11.04
CA TRP A 180 11.69 -6.53 -9.59
C TRP A 180 10.47 -5.71 -9.15
N GLY A 181 9.44 -6.40 -8.66
CA GLY A 181 8.47 -5.82 -7.75
C GLY A 181 9.07 -5.68 -6.34
N TRP A 182 8.37 -5.05 -5.41
CA TRP A 182 8.78 -5.09 -4.00
C TRP A 182 8.83 -6.53 -3.51
N GLY A 183 9.84 -6.83 -2.67
CA GLY A 183 10.04 -8.17 -2.15
C GLY A 183 8.88 -8.67 -1.28
N ASN A 184 8.21 -7.76 -0.57
CA ASN A 184 7.02 -8.04 0.23
C ASN A 184 6.00 -6.90 0.04
N ILE A 185 4.72 -7.18 0.23
CA ILE A 185 3.71 -6.13 0.27
C ILE A 185 3.63 -5.56 1.69
N PHE A 186 3.43 -6.42 2.68
CA PHE A 186 3.41 -6.03 4.08
C PHE A 186 4.49 -6.76 4.86
N TYR A 187 5.55 -6.04 5.24
CA TYR A 187 6.71 -6.58 5.92
C TYR A 187 6.86 -5.96 7.30
N ALA A 188 6.40 -6.65 8.32
CA ALA A 188 6.50 -6.28 9.73
C ALA A 188 6.89 -7.50 10.61
N PRO A 189 8.04 -8.15 10.32
CA PRO A 189 8.40 -9.44 10.94
C PRO A 189 8.63 -9.36 12.44
N ASN A 190 8.94 -8.17 12.96
CA ASN A 190 9.28 -7.94 14.37
C ASN A 190 8.16 -7.23 15.14
N LEU A 191 6.99 -7.10 14.54
CA LEU A 191 5.83 -6.54 15.23
C LEU A 191 5.41 -7.48 16.36
N ASP A 192 5.47 -7.04 17.60
CA ASP A 192 5.23 -7.86 18.80
C ASP A 192 3.80 -7.74 19.35
N LYS A 193 2.98 -6.91 18.73
CA LYS A 193 1.57 -6.68 19.09
C LYS A 193 0.65 -7.20 17.99
N PRO A 194 -0.58 -7.65 18.35
CA PRO A 194 -1.55 -8.09 17.37
C PRO A 194 -1.93 -6.94 16.41
N ILE A 195 -2.22 -7.30 15.17
CA ILE A 195 -2.68 -6.40 14.13
C ILE A 195 -3.91 -7.00 13.43
N HIS A 196 -4.87 -6.16 13.06
CA HIS A 196 -5.88 -6.50 12.07
C HIS A 196 -5.39 -6.08 10.69
N LEU A 197 -5.17 -7.06 9.80
CA LEU A 197 -4.71 -6.84 8.42
C LEU A 197 -5.76 -7.40 7.44
N GLU A 198 -6.35 -6.53 6.62
CA GLU A 198 -7.40 -6.88 5.67
C GLU A 198 -7.02 -6.50 4.24
N TYR A 199 -7.20 -7.45 3.32
CA TYR A 199 -7.23 -7.22 1.87
C TYR A 199 -8.58 -7.68 1.34
N LYS A 200 -9.38 -6.74 0.84
CA LYS A 200 -10.70 -7.02 0.28
C LYS A 200 -10.80 -6.49 -1.15
N ASN A 201 -11.15 -7.39 -2.09
CA ASN A 201 -11.28 -7.04 -3.50
C ASN A 201 -10.01 -6.40 -4.06
N VAL A 202 -8.87 -7.04 -3.85
CA VAL A 202 -7.55 -6.54 -4.27
C VAL A 202 -6.99 -7.38 -5.40
N THR A 203 -6.48 -6.70 -6.43
CA THR A 203 -5.80 -7.34 -7.56
C THR A 203 -4.29 -7.13 -7.44
N PHE A 204 -3.56 -8.23 -7.49
CA PHE A 204 -2.10 -8.25 -7.59
C PHE A 204 -1.70 -8.82 -8.94
N TYR A 205 -0.93 -8.07 -9.70
CA TYR A 205 -0.37 -8.52 -10.97
C TYR A 205 1.13 -8.30 -11.01
N SER A 206 1.88 -9.37 -11.24
CA SER A 206 3.35 -9.34 -11.34
C SER A 206 4.02 -8.57 -10.19
N PHE A 207 3.56 -8.83 -8.97
CA PHE A 207 3.94 -8.13 -7.76
C PHE A 207 4.52 -9.12 -6.74
N CYS A 208 5.48 -8.69 -5.91
CA CYS A 208 6.06 -9.49 -4.84
C CYS A 208 6.82 -10.75 -5.30
N ARG A 209 7.76 -10.56 -6.22
CA ARG A 209 8.53 -11.67 -6.79
C ARG A 209 9.47 -12.32 -5.78
N ASN A 210 9.34 -13.65 -5.60
CA ASN A 210 10.21 -14.50 -4.78
C ASN A 210 10.29 -14.19 -3.27
N GLN A 211 9.31 -13.47 -2.72
CA GLN A 211 9.25 -13.15 -1.28
C GLN A 211 7.83 -13.42 -0.75
N ARG A 212 7.65 -13.28 0.54
CA ARG A 212 6.33 -13.35 1.18
C ARG A 212 5.54 -12.08 0.92
N MET A 213 4.29 -12.22 0.51
CA MET A 213 3.39 -11.07 0.41
C MET A 213 3.22 -10.38 1.77
N ILE A 214 2.98 -11.19 2.80
CA ILE A 214 2.70 -10.75 4.16
C ILE A 214 3.68 -11.40 5.11
N ASN A 215 4.36 -10.61 5.92
CA ASN A 215 5.20 -11.10 7.00
C ASN A 215 4.90 -10.33 8.30
N ILE A 216 4.14 -11.00 9.18
CA ILE A 216 3.79 -10.53 10.53
C ILE A 216 4.07 -11.66 11.55
N GLN A 217 5.16 -12.37 11.35
CA GLN A 217 5.45 -13.64 12.05
C GLN A 217 5.57 -13.52 13.57
N SER A 218 5.86 -12.35 14.11
CA SER A 218 5.98 -12.12 15.56
C SER A 218 4.70 -11.53 16.17
N ALA A 219 3.75 -11.09 15.36
CA ALA A 219 2.50 -10.48 15.82
C ALA A 219 1.48 -11.55 16.28
N VAL A 220 1.63 -12.01 17.50
CA VAL A 220 0.79 -13.07 18.07
C VAL A 220 -0.64 -12.61 18.29
N GLY A 221 -1.64 -13.43 17.95
CA GLY A 221 -3.05 -13.14 18.15
C GLY A 221 -3.65 -12.14 17.17
N SER A 222 -3.01 -11.95 16.01
CA SER A 222 -3.47 -11.06 14.96
C SER A 222 -4.72 -11.61 14.23
N GLU A 223 -5.30 -10.79 13.37
CA GLU A 223 -6.34 -11.18 12.43
C GLU A 223 -5.88 -10.88 11.01
N LEU A 224 -5.94 -11.88 10.11
CA LEU A 224 -5.62 -11.75 8.69
C LEU A 224 -6.85 -12.11 7.86
N VAL A 225 -7.39 -11.12 7.13
CA VAL A 225 -8.54 -11.28 6.23
C VAL A 225 -8.09 -11.11 4.79
N LEU A 226 -8.33 -12.13 3.95
CA LEU A 226 -8.14 -12.08 2.51
C LEU A 226 -9.46 -12.47 1.84
N GLU A 227 -10.21 -11.49 1.37
CA GLU A 227 -11.52 -11.67 0.73
C GLU A 227 -11.51 -11.09 -0.69
N GLY A 228 -11.85 -11.92 -1.67
CA GLY A 228 -11.91 -11.46 -3.05
C GLY A 228 -10.56 -11.03 -3.62
N VAL A 229 -9.47 -11.66 -3.22
CA VAL A 229 -8.12 -11.33 -3.71
C VAL A 229 -7.83 -12.10 -5.00
N VAL A 230 -7.34 -11.40 -6.01
CA VAL A 230 -6.87 -11.97 -7.27
C VAL A 230 -5.35 -11.87 -7.34
N LEU A 231 -4.68 -13.01 -7.46
CA LEU A 231 -3.23 -13.14 -7.55
C LEU A 231 -2.85 -13.63 -8.94
N ALA A 232 -2.25 -12.76 -9.72
CA ALA A 232 -1.93 -13.05 -11.12
C ALA A 232 -0.44 -12.84 -11.42
N SER A 233 0.16 -13.77 -12.18
CA SER A 233 1.59 -13.81 -12.50
C SER A 233 2.49 -14.12 -11.29
N PRO A 234 3.78 -14.49 -11.47
CA PRO A 234 4.61 -15.10 -10.44
C PRO A 234 4.73 -14.29 -9.15
N CYS A 235 4.48 -14.95 -8.03
CA CYS A 235 4.76 -14.44 -6.69
C CYS A 235 5.35 -15.58 -5.85
N GLY A 236 6.03 -15.25 -4.75
CA GLY A 236 6.59 -16.23 -3.82
C GLY A 236 5.58 -16.74 -2.77
N GLU A 237 6.05 -16.98 -1.56
CA GLU A 237 5.20 -17.36 -0.42
C GLU A 237 4.14 -16.29 -0.14
N ILE A 238 2.94 -16.74 0.27
CA ILE A 238 1.84 -15.78 0.52
C ILE A 238 2.00 -15.09 1.86
N TYR A 239 2.18 -15.87 2.94
CA TYR A 239 2.25 -15.24 4.26
C TYR A 239 3.14 -16.00 5.25
N SER A 240 3.61 -15.23 6.25
CA SER A 240 4.17 -15.73 7.49
C SER A 240 3.52 -14.94 8.62
N ILE A 241 2.82 -15.64 9.52
CA ILE A 241 1.97 -15.04 10.56
C ILE A 241 2.37 -15.54 11.94
N GLY A 242 2.10 -14.74 12.96
CA GLY A 242 2.33 -15.09 14.35
C GLY A 242 1.40 -16.20 14.86
N ALA A 243 1.78 -16.81 15.96
CA ALA A 243 0.95 -17.82 16.61
C ALA A 243 -0.43 -17.22 16.98
N ASN A 244 -1.44 -18.09 16.99
CA ASN A 244 -2.83 -17.72 17.32
C ASN A 244 -3.44 -16.63 16.43
N THR A 245 -2.89 -16.39 15.24
CA THR A 245 -3.51 -15.50 14.26
C THR A 245 -4.78 -16.16 13.71
N THR A 246 -5.89 -15.42 13.78
CA THR A 246 -7.13 -15.82 13.12
C THR A 246 -7.05 -15.49 11.65
N THR A 247 -7.40 -16.44 10.78
CA THR A 247 -7.42 -16.23 9.33
C THR A 247 -8.81 -16.40 8.75
N SER A 248 -9.20 -15.50 7.85
CA SER A 248 -10.45 -15.57 7.09
C SER A 248 -10.13 -15.41 5.60
N PHE A 249 -10.36 -16.47 4.81
CA PHE A 249 -10.05 -16.48 3.39
C PHE A 249 -11.29 -16.90 2.60
N SER A 250 -11.76 -16.02 1.68
CA SER A 250 -12.94 -16.28 0.86
C SER A 250 -12.84 -15.64 -0.51
N ASN A 251 -13.36 -16.33 -1.52
CA ASN A 251 -13.45 -15.86 -2.92
C ASN A 251 -12.11 -15.38 -3.50
N ASN A 252 -11.01 -16.03 -3.11
CA ASN A 252 -9.69 -15.71 -3.61
C ASN A 252 -9.37 -16.56 -4.85
N TYR A 253 -8.67 -15.97 -5.81
CA TYR A 253 -8.35 -16.61 -7.09
C TYR A 253 -6.88 -16.46 -7.45
N THR A 254 -6.33 -17.46 -8.12
CA THR A 254 -4.97 -17.43 -8.66
C THR A 254 -4.99 -17.78 -10.15
N THR A 255 -4.08 -17.21 -10.91
CA THR A 255 -3.79 -17.70 -12.26
C THR A 255 -2.79 -18.85 -12.20
N LYS A 256 -2.79 -19.75 -13.21
CA LYS A 256 -1.90 -20.92 -13.23
C LYS A 256 -0.42 -20.58 -13.32
N ASP A 257 -0.09 -19.39 -13.79
CA ASP A 257 1.27 -18.85 -13.81
C ASP A 257 1.67 -18.15 -12.50
N TYR A 258 0.79 -18.19 -11.49
CA TYR A 258 1.10 -17.75 -10.15
C TYR A 258 1.79 -18.85 -9.35
N ALA A 259 3.09 -18.68 -9.12
CA ALA A 259 3.88 -19.67 -8.38
C ALA A 259 3.65 -19.55 -6.87
N LEU A 260 2.78 -20.43 -6.34
CA LEU A 260 2.54 -20.55 -4.89
C LEU A 260 3.66 -21.34 -4.22
N GLY A 261 4.51 -20.64 -3.46
CA GLY A 261 5.45 -21.23 -2.49
C GLY A 261 4.96 -21.11 -1.05
N GLY A 262 5.45 -21.94 -0.14
CA GLY A 262 5.23 -21.82 1.31
C GLY A 262 3.77 -21.92 1.78
N SER A 263 3.37 -21.07 2.73
CA SER A 263 2.01 -21.03 3.27
C SER A 263 1.03 -20.43 2.26
N LYS A 264 0.00 -21.20 1.93
CA LYS A 264 -0.96 -20.87 0.86
C LYS A 264 -2.26 -20.35 1.45
N ILE A 265 -2.85 -19.38 0.76
CA ILE A 265 -4.25 -19.03 1.00
C ILE A 265 -5.17 -20.09 0.40
N ASN A 266 -6.39 -20.16 0.90
CA ASN A 266 -7.43 -20.92 0.21
C ASN A 266 -7.91 -20.07 -0.98
N ALA A 267 -7.44 -20.41 -2.16
CA ALA A 267 -7.75 -19.73 -3.41
C ALA A 267 -8.09 -20.75 -4.50
N THR A 268 -8.98 -20.37 -5.40
CA THR A 268 -9.35 -21.16 -6.58
C THR A 268 -8.36 -20.87 -7.70
N ASP A 269 -7.72 -21.92 -8.23
CA ASP A 269 -6.93 -21.83 -9.46
C ASP A 269 -7.90 -21.71 -10.66
N LEU A 270 -7.70 -20.68 -11.48
CA LEU A 270 -8.53 -20.43 -12.67
C LEU A 270 -8.14 -21.27 -13.88
N ASP A 271 -7.05 -22.05 -13.78
CA ASP A 271 -6.46 -22.81 -14.89
C ASP A 271 -6.18 -21.98 -16.16
N MET A 272 -5.92 -20.71 -15.97
CA MET A 272 -5.54 -19.78 -17.04
C MET A 272 -4.42 -18.87 -16.58
N THR A 273 -3.61 -18.39 -17.49
CA THR A 273 -2.55 -17.40 -17.24
C THR A 273 -3.10 -16.01 -17.02
N ALA A 274 -2.31 -15.09 -16.47
CA ALA A 274 -2.68 -13.68 -16.37
C ALA A 274 -2.97 -13.06 -17.76
N ALA A 275 -2.20 -13.44 -18.79
CA ALA A 275 -2.42 -12.99 -20.16
C ALA A 275 -3.72 -13.53 -20.78
N GLU A 276 -4.20 -14.69 -20.36
CA GLU A 276 -5.50 -15.22 -20.77
C GLU A 276 -6.65 -14.54 -20.02
N LEU A 277 -6.46 -14.20 -18.75
CA LEU A 277 -7.45 -13.57 -17.88
C LEU A 277 -7.71 -12.10 -18.26
N PHE A 278 -6.64 -11.31 -18.39
CA PHE A 278 -6.71 -9.86 -18.56
C PHE A 278 -6.53 -9.42 -20.02
N VAL A 279 -7.06 -8.24 -20.35
CA VAL A 279 -7.04 -7.68 -21.72
C VAL A 279 -5.62 -7.41 -22.20
N ASP A 280 -4.85 -6.62 -21.48
CA ASP A 280 -3.45 -6.31 -21.80
C ASP A 280 -2.65 -6.02 -20.51
N PRO A 281 -2.37 -7.09 -19.72
CA PRO A 281 -1.79 -6.92 -18.39
C PRO A 281 -0.38 -6.32 -18.43
N GLU A 282 0.37 -6.54 -19.52
CA GLU A 282 1.71 -5.97 -19.69
C GLU A 282 1.68 -4.45 -19.84
N LYS A 283 0.59 -3.90 -20.37
CA LYS A 283 0.36 -2.45 -20.45
C LYS A 283 -0.48 -1.90 -19.29
N GLY A 284 -0.76 -2.73 -18.29
CA GLY A 284 -1.50 -2.32 -17.10
C GLY A 284 -3.03 -2.34 -17.27
N ASP A 285 -3.55 -2.89 -18.36
CA ASP A 285 -4.99 -3.13 -18.53
C ASP A 285 -5.35 -4.51 -17.97
N LEU A 286 -5.80 -4.52 -16.73
CA LEU A 286 -6.24 -5.72 -16.02
C LEU A 286 -7.75 -5.97 -16.13
N THR A 287 -8.42 -5.37 -17.11
CA THR A 287 -9.84 -5.66 -17.39
C THR A 287 -10.01 -7.15 -17.67
N ILE A 288 -10.96 -7.78 -16.99
CA ILE A 288 -11.22 -9.21 -17.12
C ILE A 288 -11.95 -9.46 -18.46
N LYS A 289 -11.39 -10.38 -19.27
CA LYS A 289 -11.92 -10.66 -20.62
C LYS A 289 -13.28 -11.35 -20.62
N ASP A 290 -13.48 -12.29 -19.70
CA ASP A 290 -14.72 -13.08 -19.63
C ASP A 290 -15.63 -12.54 -18.54
N SER A 291 -16.74 -11.93 -18.96
CA SER A 291 -17.77 -11.42 -18.04
C SER A 291 -18.49 -12.53 -17.23
N ASN A 292 -18.35 -13.79 -17.62
CA ASN A 292 -18.90 -14.95 -16.90
C ASN A 292 -17.87 -15.57 -15.95
N SER A 293 -16.67 -15.02 -15.87
CA SER A 293 -15.64 -15.48 -14.95
C SER A 293 -16.15 -15.52 -13.51
N PRO A 294 -15.75 -16.52 -12.70
CA PRO A 294 -16.09 -16.54 -11.28
C PRO A 294 -15.57 -15.30 -10.51
N ILE A 295 -14.51 -14.67 -11.00
CA ILE A 295 -14.01 -13.38 -10.45
C ILE A 295 -15.10 -12.29 -10.61
N VAL A 296 -15.69 -12.18 -11.78
CA VAL A 296 -16.76 -11.19 -12.07
C VAL A 296 -18.00 -11.51 -11.25
N THR A 297 -18.43 -12.77 -11.26
CA THR A 297 -19.63 -13.25 -10.54
C THR A 297 -19.53 -12.98 -9.03
N ASN A 298 -18.36 -13.21 -8.44
CA ASN A 298 -18.10 -13.01 -7.01
C ASN A 298 -17.55 -11.60 -6.69
N ARG A 299 -17.43 -10.73 -7.69
CA ARG A 299 -16.89 -9.36 -7.56
C ARG A 299 -15.53 -9.34 -6.85
N SER A 300 -14.65 -10.30 -7.20
CA SER A 300 -13.31 -10.43 -6.65
C SER A 300 -12.30 -9.60 -7.44
N GLY A 301 -11.22 -9.20 -6.79
CA GLY A 301 -10.30 -8.23 -7.36
C GLY A 301 -10.81 -6.80 -7.28
N ASP A 302 -9.98 -5.87 -7.72
CA ASP A 302 -10.34 -4.46 -7.79
C ASP A 302 -11.49 -4.27 -8.79
N THR A 303 -12.56 -3.65 -8.33
CA THR A 303 -13.81 -3.50 -9.11
C THR A 303 -13.66 -2.67 -10.38
N ARG A 304 -12.59 -1.86 -10.51
CA ARG A 304 -12.28 -1.12 -11.74
C ARG A 304 -12.02 -2.02 -12.95
N TRP A 305 -11.65 -3.28 -12.72
CA TRP A 305 -11.32 -4.25 -13.76
C TRP A 305 -12.46 -5.21 -14.11
N ILE A 306 -13.57 -5.10 -13.41
CA ILE A 306 -14.78 -5.88 -13.67
C ILE A 306 -15.57 -5.18 -14.78
N PRO A 307 -15.84 -5.86 -15.93
CA PRO A 307 -16.54 -5.27 -17.07
C PRO A 307 -17.99 -4.91 -16.77
#